data_7a78cfe57b9b0251e8dd044a53f5e158
#
_entry.id   7a78cfe57b9b0251e8dd044a53f5e158
#
_cell.length_a   1.000
_cell.length_b   1.000
_cell.length_c   1.000
_cell.angle_alpha   90.00
_cell.angle_beta   90.00
_cell.angle_gamma   90.00
#
_symmetry.space_group_name_H-M   'P 1'
#
loop_
_entity.id
_entity.type
_entity.pdbx_description
1 polymer ?
#
loop_
_entity_poly.entity_id
_entity_poly.type
_entity_poly.pdbx_seq_one_letter_code
_entity_poly.pdbx_strand_id
1 'polypeptide(L)'
;MSKFNARILLEPNEVPKEWVNILPDLPLPITPLINPMDGMPAPPELAFAIFPKECVMQEVSQERTIPIPKELRELYAQTYRPTPLHRAYGLEKDLGIEGDDIKIFYKNESVSTTGSHKPNTALAQAFYAKKEGLKQLVTETGAGQWGSALSYGCNLFGLTCIVYMVRASYIQKPGRKILMKAYNGEVHASPSKHTMSGRLFYDKNPEHPGSLGIAISEAVEHSLTRDDARYSLGSVLNFVCLHQTIIGQETKIQLSKVGISEPDIIIGCMGGGSNFSGLALPFMRDKLEGKLPNTQFIGVEPRACPSVTKGEYRWDYGDTAKKAPILKMHTVGHGFIPHPIHAGGLRYHGIAPIISNLINNKLMTSSMHFQTEVIEAGLQFARTEGILPAPETCHAIKEAIDQAILAKENNEKKVIVFNFSGHGYFDLLAYKEYMEGNLIDYELPSEEISDALNSSDMPIIDESKF
;
A
#
# COMPACT_ATOMS: atom_id res chain seq x y z
N MET A 1 -27.60 8.08 -15.14
CA MET A 1 -27.65 7.89 -13.67
C MET A 1 -28.13 9.18 -13.02
N SER A 2 -29.05 9.13 -12.02
CA SER A 2 -29.44 10.35 -11.31
C SER A 2 -28.27 10.85 -10.44
N LYS A 3 -28.00 12.17 -10.43
CA LYS A 3 -26.98 12.78 -9.55
C LYS A 3 -27.25 12.52 -8.05
N PHE A 4 -28.48 12.13 -7.67
CA PHE A 4 -28.81 11.67 -6.32
C PHE A 4 -28.17 10.33 -5.94
N ASN A 5 -27.69 9.53 -6.90
CA ASN A 5 -27.02 8.25 -6.69
C ASN A 5 -25.49 8.36 -6.85
N ALA A 6 -24.90 9.51 -6.53
CA ALA A 6 -23.46 9.72 -6.59
C ALA A 6 -22.68 8.76 -5.65
N ARG A 7 -23.30 8.37 -4.54
CA ARG A 7 -22.73 7.46 -3.53
C ARG A 7 -23.38 6.09 -3.63
N ILE A 8 -22.59 5.09 -4.01
CA ILE A 8 -23.05 3.71 -4.21
C ILE A 8 -22.64 2.89 -2.99
N LEU A 9 -23.65 2.39 -2.27
CA LEU A 9 -23.48 1.63 -1.05
C LEU A 9 -23.78 0.15 -1.28
N LEU A 10 -23.20 -0.69 -0.43
CA LEU A 10 -23.57 -2.10 -0.26
C LEU A 10 -24.30 -2.29 1.06
N GLU A 11 -25.20 -3.25 1.09
CA GLU A 11 -25.79 -3.74 2.33
C GLU A 11 -24.76 -4.60 3.09
N PRO A 12 -24.83 -4.72 4.41
CA PRO A 12 -23.89 -5.51 5.21
C PRO A 12 -23.78 -6.99 4.77
N ASN A 13 -24.83 -7.56 4.21
CA ASN A 13 -24.84 -8.94 3.69
C ASN A 13 -24.19 -9.09 2.30
N GLU A 14 -23.91 -7.99 1.62
CA GLU A 14 -23.20 -7.96 0.33
C GLU A 14 -21.67 -7.87 0.49
N VAL A 15 -21.18 -7.69 1.73
CA VAL A 15 -19.73 -7.70 2.00
C VAL A 15 -19.13 -9.05 1.60
N PRO A 16 -18.00 -9.07 0.87
CA PRO A 16 -17.34 -10.31 0.46
C PRO A 16 -17.05 -11.25 1.64
N LYS A 17 -17.24 -12.56 1.41
CA LYS A 17 -17.03 -13.60 2.42
C LYS A 17 -15.67 -14.26 2.33
N GLU A 18 -14.93 -13.97 1.29
CA GLU A 18 -13.60 -14.52 0.98
C GLU A 18 -12.72 -13.46 0.35
N TRP A 19 -11.40 -13.59 0.48
CA TRP A 19 -10.43 -12.82 -0.26
C TRP A 19 -10.14 -13.48 -1.60
N VAL A 20 -9.81 -12.67 -2.60
CA VAL A 20 -9.41 -13.12 -3.94
C VAL A 20 -7.90 -13.30 -3.98
N ASN A 21 -7.44 -14.52 -4.21
CA ASN A 21 -6.03 -14.83 -4.43
C ASN A 21 -5.79 -15.08 -5.92
N ILE A 22 -4.89 -14.32 -6.53
CA ILE A 22 -4.56 -14.46 -7.95
C ILE A 22 -3.26 -15.23 -8.20
N LEU A 23 -2.56 -15.70 -7.16
CA LEU A 23 -1.31 -16.45 -7.32
C LEU A 23 -1.45 -17.64 -8.28
N PRO A 24 -2.53 -18.47 -8.18
CA PRO A 24 -2.73 -19.58 -9.09
C PRO A 24 -3.02 -19.18 -10.54
N ASP A 25 -3.46 -17.94 -10.75
CA ASP A 25 -3.88 -17.43 -12.06
C ASP A 25 -2.77 -16.65 -12.79
N LEU A 26 -1.63 -16.42 -12.14
CA LEU A 26 -0.53 -15.66 -12.72
C LEU A 26 0.10 -16.39 -13.92
N PRO A 27 0.46 -15.67 -15.01
CA PRO A 27 1.09 -16.26 -16.17
C PRO A 27 2.43 -16.96 -15.87
N LEU A 28 3.16 -16.40 -14.91
CA LEU A 28 4.38 -16.97 -14.35
C LEU A 28 4.26 -16.98 -12.82
N PRO A 29 4.65 -18.06 -12.14
CA PRO A 29 4.61 -18.13 -10.70
C PRO A 29 5.51 -17.06 -10.05
N ILE A 30 5.15 -16.63 -8.84
CA ILE A 30 6.04 -15.80 -8.03
C ILE A 30 7.17 -16.65 -7.50
N THR A 31 8.38 -16.11 -7.52
CA THR A 31 9.56 -16.74 -6.92
C THR A 31 9.42 -16.82 -5.38
N PRO A 32 9.97 -17.85 -4.73
CA PRO A 32 9.92 -17.97 -3.28
C PRO A 32 10.70 -16.83 -2.60
N LEU A 33 10.40 -16.62 -1.33
CA LEU A 33 11.23 -15.79 -0.44
C LEU A 33 12.60 -16.44 -0.28
N ILE A 34 13.68 -15.66 -0.35
CA ILE A 34 15.04 -16.17 -0.22
C ILE A 34 15.62 -15.81 1.15
N ASN A 35 16.28 -16.78 1.76
CA ASN A 35 17.01 -16.57 3.01
C ASN A 35 18.23 -15.66 2.75
N PRO A 36 18.36 -14.54 3.45
CA PRO A 36 19.45 -13.59 3.23
C PRO A 36 20.83 -14.13 3.62
N MET A 37 20.90 -15.23 4.36
CA MET A 37 22.16 -15.78 4.87
C MET A 37 22.87 -16.70 3.87
N ASP A 38 22.11 -17.42 3.04
CA ASP A 38 22.66 -18.48 2.17
C ASP A 38 22.18 -18.43 0.73
N GLY A 39 21.23 -17.52 0.40
CA GLY A 39 20.68 -17.38 -0.95
C GLY A 39 19.77 -18.53 -1.39
N MET A 40 19.35 -19.40 -0.49
CA MET A 40 18.42 -20.50 -0.74
C MET A 40 16.97 -20.09 -0.46
N PRO A 41 15.98 -20.81 -1.01
CA PRO A 41 14.59 -20.59 -0.61
C PRO A 41 14.44 -20.62 0.92
N ALA A 42 13.80 -19.60 1.47
CA ALA A 42 13.60 -19.48 2.91
C ALA A 42 12.73 -20.63 3.40
N PRO A 43 13.19 -21.44 4.39
CA PRO A 43 12.36 -22.49 4.94
C PRO A 43 11.15 -21.88 5.66
N PRO A 44 10.00 -22.57 5.68
CA PRO A 44 8.78 -22.07 6.32
C PRO A 44 8.99 -21.63 7.78
N GLU A 45 9.88 -22.30 8.52
CA GLU A 45 10.19 -22.02 9.91
C GLU A 45 10.76 -20.61 10.10
N LEU A 46 11.58 -20.12 9.15
CA LEU A 46 12.10 -18.75 9.16
C LEU A 46 10.96 -17.74 9.03
N ALA A 47 10.04 -17.96 8.10
CA ALA A 47 8.88 -17.10 7.90
C ALA A 47 7.95 -17.14 9.14
N PHE A 48 7.73 -18.31 9.75
CA PHE A 48 6.91 -18.46 10.97
C PHE A 48 7.55 -17.80 12.20
N ALA A 49 8.88 -17.68 12.25
CA ALA A 49 9.54 -16.92 13.31
C ALA A 49 9.29 -15.41 13.18
N ILE A 50 9.13 -14.91 11.95
CA ILE A 50 8.95 -13.48 11.66
C ILE A 50 7.47 -13.09 11.68
N PHE A 51 6.59 -13.84 11.03
CA PHE A 51 5.19 -13.49 10.80
C PHE A 51 4.20 -14.43 11.51
N PRO A 52 2.94 -14.01 11.77
CA PRO A 52 1.90 -14.93 12.22
C PRO A 52 1.73 -16.10 11.23
N LYS A 53 1.61 -17.33 11.74
CA LYS A 53 1.62 -18.56 10.92
C LYS A 53 0.57 -18.56 9.81
N GLU A 54 -0.65 -18.15 10.14
CA GLU A 54 -1.72 -18.10 9.13
C GLU A 54 -1.39 -17.14 7.98
N CYS A 55 -0.76 -15.99 8.27
CA CYS A 55 -0.31 -15.06 7.24
C CYS A 55 0.74 -15.69 6.31
N VAL A 56 1.66 -16.50 6.86
CA VAL A 56 2.66 -17.24 6.07
C VAL A 56 1.99 -18.30 5.20
N MET A 57 0.98 -19.01 5.72
CA MET A 57 0.23 -19.99 4.93
C MET A 57 -0.51 -19.32 3.77
N GLN A 58 -1.06 -18.12 4.00
CA GLN A 58 -1.72 -17.33 2.97
C GLN A 58 -0.73 -16.74 1.94
N GLU A 59 0.51 -16.46 2.34
CA GLU A 59 1.57 -15.94 1.45
C GLU A 59 1.84 -16.86 0.25
N VAL A 60 1.76 -18.18 0.47
CA VAL A 60 2.10 -19.21 -0.53
C VAL A 60 0.90 -20.02 -1.00
N SER A 61 -0.31 -19.66 -0.57
CA SER A 61 -1.52 -20.42 -0.88
C SER A 61 -1.79 -20.47 -2.39
N GLN A 62 -2.16 -21.65 -2.89
CA GLN A 62 -2.61 -21.87 -4.26
C GLN A 62 -4.14 -21.98 -4.39
N GLU A 63 -4.87 -21.73 -3.30
CA GLU A 63 -6.32 -21.63 -3.35
C GLU A 63 -6.73 -20.30 -3.98
N ARG A 64 -7.63 -20.32 -4.95
CA ARG A 64 -8.09 -19.11 -5.68
C ARG A 64 -8.87 -18.13 -4.81
N THR A 65 -9.46 -18.61 -3.73
CA THR A 65 -10.16 -17.81 -2.73
C THR A 65 -9.82 -18.31 -1.34
N ILE A 66 -9.69 -17.39 -0.40
CA ILE A 66 -9.42 -17.72 1.00
C ILE A 66 -10.56 -17.17 1.86
N PRO A 67 -11.27 -18.03 2.61
CA PRO A 67 -12.39 -17.59 3.43
C PRO A 67 -12.00 -16.54 4.47
N ILE A 68 -12.75 -15.45 4.57
CA ILE A 68 -12.61 -14.48 5.65
C ILE A 68 -13.31 -15.07 6.89
N PRO A 69 -12.63 -15.27 8.03
CA PRO A 69 -13.24 -15.76 9.25
C PRO A 69 -14.50 -14.98 9.63
N LYS A 70 -15.53 -15.68 10.12
CA LYS A 70 -16.81 -15.04 10.45
C LYS A 70 -16.64 -13.88 11.43
N GLU A 71 -15.85 -14.08 12.47
CA GLU A 71 -15.58 -13.07 13.52
C GLU A 71 -14.91 -11.83 12.92
N LEU A 72 -14.00 -12.01 11.96
CA LEU A 72 -13.35 -10.90 11.28
C LEU A 72 -14.30 -10.15 10.34
N ARG A 73 -15.21 -10.85 9.64
CA ARG A 73 -16.26 -10.21 8.83
C ARG A 73 -17.24 -9.40 9.69
N GLU A 74 -17.64 -9.94 10.83
CA GLU A 74 -18.48 -9.22 11.79
C GLU A 74 -17.77 -7.97 12.31
N LEU A 75 -16.46 -8.05 12.61
CA LEU A 75 -15.66 -6.90 13.02
C LEU A 75 -15.56 -5.84 11.91
N TYR A 76 -15.32 -6.23 10.66
CA TYR A 76 -15.35 -5.32 9.53
C TYR A 76 -16.69 -4.59 9.41
N ALA A 77 -17.79 -5.33 9.50
CA ALA A 77 -19.14 -4.77 9.42
C ALA A 77 -19.48 -3.82 10.59
N GLN A 78 -19.00 -4.13 11.79
CA GLN A 78 -19.20 -3.29 12.98
C GLN A 78 -18.38 -2.00 12.94
N THR A 79 -17.27 -1.98 12.21
CA THR A 79 -16.33 -0.87 12.27
C THR A 79 -16.44 0.10 11.10
N TYR A 80 -16.40 -0.36 9.85
CA TYR A 80 -16.39 0.57 8.69
C TYR A 80 -16.80 -0.03 7.35
N ARG A 81 -16.85 -1.37 7.19
CA ARG A 81 -17.21 -1.96 5.90
C ARG A 81 -18.72 -2.25 5.80
N PRO A 82 -19.29 -2.18 4.61
CA PRO A 82 -18.65 -1.85 3.31
C PRO A 82 -18.30 -0.37 3.19
N THR A 83 -17.21 -0.06 2.43
CA THR A 83 -16.86 1.31 2.11
C THR A 83 -17.61 1.78 0.84
N PRO A 84 -17.94 3.08 0.69
CA PRO A 84 -18.67 3.56 -0.46
C PRO A 84 -17.80 3.66 -1.72
N LEU A 85 -18.45 3.49 -2.89
CA LEU A 85 -17.96 3.94 -4.17
C LEU A 85 -18.69 5.23 -4.54
N HIS A 86 -17.97 6.25 -4.97
CA HIS A 86 -18.55 7.53 -5.38
C HIS A 86 -18.27 7.80 -6.85
N ARG A 87 -19.21 8.45 -7.55
CA ARG A 87 -18.92 9.12 -8.81
C ARG A 87 -18.54 10.57 -8.53
N ALA A 88 -17.41 10.99 -9.07
CA ALA A 88 -16.82 12.32 -8.83
C ALA A 88 -17.46 13.42 -9.70
N TYR A 89 -18.76 13.64 -9.55
CA TYR A 89 -19.51 14.61 -10.37
C TYR A 89 -18.98 16.05 -10.26
N GLY A 90 -18.49 16.46 -9.10
CA GLY A 90 -17.90 17.77 -8.90
C GLY A 90 -16.63 17.94 -9.72
N LEU A 91 -15.75 16.93 -9.66
CA LEU A 91 -14.51 16.90 -10.43
C LEU A 91 -14.79 16.80 -11.94
N GLU A 92 -15.71 15.93 -12.38
CA GLU A 92 -16.13 15.81 -13.78
C GLU A 92 -16.61 17.17 -14.33
N LYS A 93 -17.39 17.92 -13.55
CA LYS A 93 -17.86 19.26 -13.90
C LYS A 93 -16.71 20.25 -14.01
N ASP A 94 -15.80 20.27 -13.07
CA ASP A 94 -14.64 21.16 -13.03
C ASP A 94 -13.71 20.94 -14.23
N LEU A 95 -13.58 19.68 -14.67
CA LEU A 95 -12.82 19.29 -15.87
C LEU A 95 -13.57 19.54 -17.18
N GLY A 96 -14.85 19.95 -17.12
CA GLY A 96 -15.70 20.16 -18.31
C GLY A 96 -15.99 18.87 -19.08
N ILE A 97 -16.16 17.76 -18.38
CA ILE A 97 -16.49 16.42 -18.93
C ILE A 97 -17.85 15.92 -18.42
N GLU A 98 -18.75 16.85 -18.14
CA GLU A 98 -20.11 16.51 -17.71
C GLU A 98 -20.83 15.63 -18.74
N GLY A 99 -21.50 14.59 -18.27
CA GLY A 99 -22.26 13.68 -19.12
C GLY A 99 -22.01 12.22 -18.77
N ASP A 100 -22.17 11.35 -19.76
CA ASP A 100 -22.02 9.91 -19.59
C ASP A 100 -20.88 9.29 -20.42
N ASP A 101 -20.12 10.10 -21.15
CA ASP A 101 -19.02 9.59 -21.97
C ASP A 101 -17.75 9.34 -21.14
N ILE A 102 -17.39 10.26 -20.25
CA ILE A 102 -16.27 10.05 -19.33
C ILE A 102 -16.81 10.04 -17.90
N LYS A 103 -16.51 9.01 -17.14
CA LYS A 103 -16.98 8.82 -15.77
C LYS A 103 -15.81 8.54 -14.85
N ILE A 104 -15.71 9.30 -13.75
CA ILE A 104 -14.67 9.12 -12.73
C ILE A 104 -15.32 8.59 -11.45
N PHE A 105 -14.87 7.43 -11.00
CA PHE A 105 -15.29 6.84 -9.73
C PHE A 105 -14.12 6.72 -8.76
N TYR A 106 -14.39 6.92 -7.48
CA TYR A 106 -13.42 6.66 -6.43
C TYR A 106 -13.98 5.75 -5.34
N LYS A 107 -13.20 4.70 -5.02
CA LYS A 107 -13.49 3.81 -3.90
C LYS A 107 -12.94 4.45 -2.64
N ASN A 108 -13.82 4.82 -1.72
CA ASN A 108 -13.45 5.64 -0.57
C ASN A 108 -13.06 4.81 0.66
N GLU A 109 -11.78 4.47 0.78
CA GLU A 109 -11.22 3.77 1.94
C GLU A 109 -10.90 4.72 3.13
N SER A 110 -11.03 6.03 2.95
CA SER A 110 -10.77 7.01 4.02
C SER A 110 -11.80 7.01 5.14
N VAL A 111 -12.96 6.40 4.91
CA VAL A 111 -14.04 6.27 5.92
C VAL A 111 -13.75 5.21 6.98
N SER A 112 -12.65 4.49 6.86
CA SER A 112 -12.23 3.51 7.86
C SER A 112 -11.90 4.18 9.21
N THR A 113 -11.87 3.40 10.27
CA THR A 113 -11.60 3.85 11.65
C THR A 113 -10.28 4.61 11.82
N THR A 114 -9.29 4.39 10.95
CA THR A 114 -8.00 5.08 10.99
C THR A 114 -7.74 5.96 9.77
N GLY A 115 -8.76 6.14 8.93
CA GLY A 115 -8.74 7.06 7.80
C GLY A 115 -7.97 6.59 6.57
N SER A 116 -7.79 5.27 6.39
CA SER A 116 -7.11 4.68 5.22
C SER A 116 -7.51 3.22 4.97
N HIS A 117 -7.05 2.63 3.84
CA HIS A 117 -7.25 1.21 3.50
C HIS A 117 -6.55 0.21 4.46
N LYS A 118 -5.62 0.67 5.28
CA LYS A 118 -4.73 -0.18 6.11
C LYS A 118 -5.45 -1.10 7.09
N PRO A 119 -6.58 -0.74 7.73
CA PRO A 119 -7.29 -1.64 8.64
C PRO A 119 -7.71 -2.98 8.04
N ASN A 120 -7.88 -3.08 6.72
CA ASN A 120 -8.25 -4.35 6.08
C ASN A 120 -7.27 -5.48 6.41
N THR A 121 -5.97 -5.20 6.35
CA THR A 121 -4.95 -6.19 6.71
C THR A 121 -4.55 -6.11 8.19
N ALA A 122 -4.59 -4.93 8.82
CA ALA A 122 -4.22 -4.78 10.23
C ALA A 122 -5.12 -5.61 11.16
N LEU A 123 -6.43 -5.59 10.91
CA LEU A 123 -7.39 -6.39 11.68
C LEU A 123 -7.19 -7.88 11.42
N ALA A 124 -6.93 -8.30 10.18
CA ALA A 124 -6.66 -9.69 9.84
C ALA A 124 -5.40 -10.21 10.52
N GLN A 125 -4.29 -9.48 10.44
CA GLN A 125 -3.02 -9.88 11.07
C GLN A 125 -3.13 -9.94 12.60
N ALA A 126 -3.77 -8.95 13.23
CA ALA A 126 -3.99 -8.95 14.68
C ALA A 126 -4.93 -10.08 15.13
N PHE A 127 -5.96 -10.39 14.34
CA PHE A 127 -6.86 -11.53 14.57
C PHE A 127 -6.11 -12.86 14.56
N TYR A 128 -5.29 -13.10 13.53
CA TYR A 128 -4.51 -14.34 13.42
C TYR A 128 -3.42 -14.42 14.48
N ALA A 129 -2.74 -13.33 14.79
CA ALA A 129 -1.79 -13.27 15.90
C ALA A 129 -2.45 -13.64 17.23
N LYS A 130 -3.64 -13.11 17.52
CA LYS A 130 -4.41 -13.47 18.72
C LYS A 130 -4.80 -14.94 18.73
N LYS A 131 -5.26 -15.49 17.60
CA LYS A 131 -5.61 -16.93 17.49
C LYS A 131 -4.40 -17.85 17.68
N GLU A 132 -3.22 -17.43 17.26
CA GLU A 132 -1.94 -18.13 17.48
C GLU A 132 -1.48 -18.08 18.96
N GLY A 133 -2.08 -17.21 19.78
CA GLY A 133 -1.72 -17.03 21.20
C GLY A 133 -0.60 -16.02 21.42
N LEU A 134 -0.20 -15.27 20.38
CA LEU A 134 0.80 -14.20 20.48
C LEU A 134 0.32 -13.08 21.42
N LYS A 135 1.28 -12.35 21.99
CA LYS A 135 1.03 -11.23 22.91
C LYS A 135 1.40 -9.87 22.33
N GLN A 136 2.27 -9.86 21.33
CA GLN A 136 2.83 -8.63 20.77
C GLN A 136 2.97 -8.69 19.27
N LEU A 137 2.62 -7.57 18.60
CA LEU A 137 3.02 -7.29 17.24
C LEU A 137 3.98 -6.10 17.22
N VAL A 138 5.03 -6.22 16.42
CA VAL A 138 6.02 -5.17 16.18
C VAL A 138 5.95 -4.79 14.72
N THR A 139 6.06 -3.51 14.41
CA THR A 139 5.96 -3.05 13.02
C THR A 139 6.76 -1.78 12.77
N GLU A 140 6.99 -1.50 11.50
CA GLU A 140 7.42 -0.20 10.98
C GLU A 140 6.22 0.65 10.57
N THR A 141 6.47 1.94 10.33
CA THR A 141 5.53 2.79 9.59
C THR A 141 6.23 3.97 8.91
N GLY A 142 5.93 4.22 7.64
CA GLY A 142 6.42 5.38 6.90
C GLY A 142 5.73 6.67 7.34
N ALA A 143 4.51 6.90 6.84
CA ALA A 143 3.70 8.10 7.11
C ALA A 143 2.88 8.04 8.41
N GLY A 144 2.80 6.87 9.06
CA GLY A 144 2.02 6.64 10.27
C GLY A 144 0.64 6.00 10.06
N GLN A 145 0.15 5.90 8.82
CA GLN A 145 -1.16 5.26 8.55
C GLN A 145 -1.16 3.78 8.94
N TRP A 146 -0.09 3.06 8.60
CA TRP A 146 0.04 1.64 8.96
C TRP A 146 0.15 1.44 10.48
N GLY A 147 1.04 2.18 11.14
CA GLY A 147 1.17 2.14 12.60
C GLY A 147 -0.14 2.43 13.33
N SER A 148 -0.93 3.41 12.84
CA SER A 148 -2.26 3.72 13.40
C SER A 148 -3.23 2.55 13.23
N ALA A 149 -3.26 1.93 12.04
CA ALA A 149 -4.15 0.81 11.76
C ALA A 149 -3.81 -0.42 12.60
N LEU A 150 -2.52 -0.75 12.72
CA LEU A 150 -2.09 -1.88 13.53
C LEU A 150 -2.29 -1.63 15.03
N SER A 151 -2.00 -0.42 15.54
CA SER A 151 -2.27 -0.07 16.94
C SER A 151 -3.76 -0.24 17.27
N TYR A 152 -4.66 0.17 16.37
CA TYR A 152 -6.09 -0.06 16.51
C TYR A 152 -6.43 -1.56 16.55
N GLY A 153 -5.92 -2.35 15.59
CA GLY A 153 -6.15 -3.79 15.55
C GLY A 153 -5.63 -4.51 16.79
N CYS A 154 -4.41 -4.20 17.23
CA CYS A 154 -3.83 -4.76 18.45
C CYS A 154 -4.66 -4.43 19.70
N ASN A 155 -5.12 -3.19 19.80
CA ASN A 155 -5.97 -2.76 20.93
C ASN A 155 -7.27 -3.57 20.99
N LEU A 156 -7.93 -3.83 19.85
CA LEU A 156 -9.16 -4.62 19.79
C LEU A 156 -8.97 -6.06 20.25
N PHE A 157 -7.82 -6.66 19.96
CA PHE A 157 -7.52 -8.05 20.30
C PHE A 157 -6.69 -8.21 21.59
N GLY A 158 -6.41 -7.11 22.31
CA GLY A 158 -5.64 -7.12 23.56
C GLY A 158 -4.19 -7.55 23.33
N LEU A 159 -3.57 -7.13 22.23
CA LEU A 159 -2.16 -7.32 21.90
C LEU A 159 -1.39 -6.03 22.18
N THR A 160 -0.12 -6.15 22.59
CA THR A 160 0.81 -5.02 22.61
C THR A 160 1.22 -4.67 21.17
N CYS A 161 1.30 -3.38 20.85
CA CYS A 161 1.75 -2.89 19.55
C CYS A 161 2.98 -1.98 19.72
N ILE A 162 4.10 -2.36 19.09
CA ILE A 162 5.32 -1.54 19.04
C ILE A 162 5.53 -1.07 17.61
N VAL A 163 5.74 0.24 17.43
CA VAL A 163 5.81 0.87 16.11
C VAL A 163 7.12 1.66 15.97
N TYR A 164 7.92 1.30 14.96
CA TYR A 164 9.08 2.06 14.52
C TYR A 164 8.67 2.99 13.38
N MET A 165 8.57 4.30 13.65
CA MET A 165 8.12 5.30 12.68
C MET A 165 9.32 6.04 12.08
N VAL A 166 9.40 6.12 10.75
CA VAL A 166 10.43 6.89 10.04
C VAL A 166 10.53 8.29 10.62
N ARG A 167 11.73 8.69 11.08
CA ARG A 167 11.99 9.92 11.85
C ARG A 167 11.45 11.17 11.16
N ALA A 168 11.68 11.33 9.86
CA ALA A 168 11.16 12.47 9.12
C ALA A 168 9.62 12.60 9.29
N SER A 169 8.88 11.51 9.11
CA SER A 169 7.43 11.51 9.32
C SER A 169 7.02 11.61 10.78
N TYR A 170 7.83 11.06 11.70
CA TYR A 170 7.59 11.18 13.14
C TYR A 170 7.60 12.66 13.59
N ILE A 171 8.41 13.50 12.95
CA ILE A 171 8.48 14.94 13.19
C ILE A 171 7.36 15.67 12.45
N GLN A 172 7.18 15.39 11.15
CA GLN A 172 6.22 16.08 10.28
C GLN A 172 4.76 15.82 10.61
N LYS A 173 4.44 14.66 11.22
CA LYS A 173 3.06 14.18 11.42
C LYS A 173 2.75 13.87 12.90
N PRO A 174 2.76 14.87 13.79
CA PRO A 174 2.57 14.66 15.24
C PRO A 174 1.21 14.03 15.59
N GLY A 175 0.16 14.33 14.80
CA GLY A 175 -1.18 13.74 15.00
C GLY A 175 -1.21 12.21 14.87
N ARG A 176 -0.37 11.64 14.01
CA ARG A 176 -0.26 10.18 13.87
C ARG A 176 0.26 9.50 15.13
N LYS A 177 1.25 10.12 15.80
CA LYS A 177 1.76 9.60 17.09
C LYS A 177 0.69 9.62 18.17
N ILE A 178 -0.10 10.70 18.22
CA ILE A 178 -1.19 10.86 19.17
C ILE A 178 -2.25 9.78 18.94
N LEU A 179 -2.61 9.54 17.67
CA LEU A 179 -3.60 8.52 17.31
C LEU A 179 -3.12 7.10 17.68
N MET A 180 -1.86 6.75 17.37
CA MET A 180 -1.29 5.46 17.75
C MET A 180 -1.31 5.26 19.28
N LYS A 181 -0.93 6.29 20.04
CA LYS A 181 -0.97 6.25 21.52
C LYS A 181 -2.41 6.17 22.07
N ALA A 182 -3.38 6.82 21.41
CA ALA A 182 -4.79 6.70 21.78
C ALA A 182 -5.33 5.26 21.61
N TYR A 183 -4.71 4.48 20.71
CA TYR A 183 -4.94 3.04 20.56
C TYR A 183 -3.93 2.18 21.32
N ASN A 184 -3.31 2.69 22.37
CA ASN A 184 -2.33 1.99 23.22
C ASN A 184 -1.07 1.50 22.47
N GLY A 185 -0.75 2.06 21.30
CA GLY A 185 0.49 1.76 20.58
C GLY A 185 1.68 2.50 21.18
N GLU A 186 2.82 1.80 21.30
CA GLU A 186 4.10 2.37 21.65
C GLU A 186 4.85 2.76 20.38
N VAL A 187 5.31 4.03 20.27
CA VAL A 187 5.86 4.57 19.03
C VAL A 187 7.25 5.12 19.23
N HIS A 188 8.21 4.62 18.45
CA HIS A 188 9.61 5.06 18.45
C HIS A 188 9.98 5.71 17.10
N ALA A 189 10.79 6.78 17.15
CA ALA A 189 11.37 7.35 15.94
C ALA A 189 12.52 6.44 15.44
N SER A 190 12.49 6.02 14.19
CA SER A 190 13.51 5.20 13.53
C SER A 190 14.41 6.08 12.62
N PRO A 191 15.75 5.93 12.71
CA PRO A 191 16.51 5.01 13.54
C PRO A 191 16.47 5.34 15.04
N SER A 192 16.55 4.29 15.88
CA SER A 192 16.47 4.40 17.33
C SER A 192 17.67 3.74 18.03
N LYS A 193 17.73 3.89 19.35
CA LYS A 193 18.72 3.20 20.20
C LYS A 193 18.22 1.85 20.74
N HIS A 194 16.97 1.48 20.44
CA HIS A 194 16.34 0.28 21.01
C HIS A 194 16.85 -1.03 20.39
N THR A 195 17.35 -0.97 19.15
CA THR A 195 17.82 -2.12 18.39
C THR A 195 19.27 -1.94 17.92
N MET A 196 19.95 -3.02 17.58
CA MET A 196 21.28 -2.93 16.97
C MET A 196 21.19 -2.32 15.57
N SER A 197 20.19 -2.72 14.79
CA SER A 197 19.92 -2.17 13.45
C SER A 197 19.71 -0.65 13.50
N GLY A 198 18.97 -0.15 14.48
CA GLY A 198 18.78 1.29 14.65
C GLY A 198 20.07 2.02 15.03
N ARG A 199 20.84 1.45 15.94
CA ARG A 199 22.15 2.03 16.38
C ARG A 199 23.14 2.17 15.24
N LEU A 200 23.18 1.28 14.26
CA LEU A 200 24.06 1.38 13.08
C LEU A 200 23.95 2.74 12.35
N PHE A 201 22.76 3.34 12.38
CA PHE A 201 22.48 4.62 11.74
C PHE A 201 22.43 5.78 12.74
N TYR A 202 21.79 5.56 13.90
CA TYR A 202 21.63 6.59 14.93
C TYR A 202 22.95 7.08 15.49
N ASP A 203 23.90 6.19 15.79
CA ASP A 203 25.17 6.54 16.38
C ASP A 203 26.09 7.31 15.42
N LYS A 204 25.91 7.10 14.10
CA LYS A 204 26.59 7.89 13.05
C LYS A 204 25.99 9.28 12.85
N ASN A 205 24.65 9.36 12.93
CA ASN A 205 23.92 10.61 12.77
C ASN A 205 22.60 10.55 13.57
N PRO A 206 22.53 11.16 14.78
CA PRO A 206 21.31 11.22 15.58
C PRO A 206 20.13 11.90 14.88
N GLU A 207 20.41 12.79 13.92
CA GLU A 207 19.41 13.51 13.11
C GLU A 207 19.08 12.80 11.78
N HIS A 208 19.55 11.56 11.60
CA HIS A 208 19.27 10.78 10.39
C HIS A 208 17.76 10.72 10.10
N PRO A 209 17.27 11.09 8.90
CA PRO A 209 15.84 11.19 8.61
C PRO A 209 15.10 9.84 8.69
N GLY A 210 15.84 8.76 8.62
CA GLY A 210 15.32 7.40 8.56
C GLY A 210 14.85 7.01 7.15
N SER A 211 14.63 5.71 6.99
CA SER A 211 13.95 5.15 5.82
C SER A 211 13.00 4.04 6.27
N LEU A 212 12.09 3.64 5.40
CA LEU A 212 11.21 2.50 5.70
C LEU A 212 12.02 1.22 5.88
N GLY A 213 13.07 1.01 5.06
CA GLY A 213 13.97 -0.14 5.17
C GLY A 213 14.69 -0.22 6.53
N ILE A 214 15.15 0.90 7.09
CA ILE A 214 15.74 0.94 8.45
C ILE A 214 14.69 0.59 9.50
N ALA A 215 13.48 1.16 9.40
CA ALA A 215 12.40 0.90 10.35
C ALA A 215 11.93 -0.57 10.30
N ILE A 216 11.92 -1.21 9.13
CA ILE A 216 11.67 -2.66 8.96
C ILE A 216 12.76 -3.45 9.70
N SER A 217 14.03 -3.12 9.49
CA SER A 217 15.15 -3.81 10.17
C SER A 217 15.01 -3.78 11.69
N GLU A 218 14.66 -2.62 12.26
CA GLU A 218 14.42 -2.47 13.69
C GLU A 218 13.23 -3.29 14.18
N ALA A 219 12.12 -3.27 13.43
CA ALA A 219 10.90 -3.99 13.79
C ALA A 219 11.09 -5.51 13.73
N VAL A 220 11.74 -6.04 12.70
CA VAL A 220 12.06 -7.47 12.57
C VAL A 220 13.01 -7.90 13.70
N GLU A 221 14.11 -7.17 13.94
CA GLU A 221 15.04 -7.48 15.03
C GLU A 221 14.32 -7.51 16.38
N HIS A 222 13.49 -6.51 16.68
CA HIS A 222 12.74 -6.45 17.93
C HIS A 222 11.78 -7.63 18.07
N SER A 223 11.04 -7.98 17.01
CA SER A 223 10.08 -9.09 17.06
C SER A 223 10.73 -10.43 17.40
N LEU A 224 11.98 -10.65 16.96
CA LEU A 224 12.74 -11.86 17.20
C LEU A 224 13.34 -11.96 18.63
N THR A 225 13.19 -10.92 19.46
CA THR A 225 13.66 -10.96 20.86
C THR A 225 12.74 -11.76 21.79
N ARG A 226 11.53 -12.15 21.31
CA ARG A 226 10.50 -12.83 22.10
C ARG A 226 9.79 -13.91 21.27
N ASP A 227 9.52 -15.06 21.87
CA ASP A 227 8.79 -16.16 21.21
C ASP A 227 7.31 -15.84 20.99
N ASP A 228 6.70 -14.97 21.81
CA ASP A 228 5.29 -14.56 21.75
C ASP A 228 5.07 -13.23 21.00
N ALA A 229 6.08 -12.75 20.26
CA ALA A 229 6.02 -11.59 19.40
C ALA A 229 6.20 -11.98 17.91
N ARG A 230 5.59 -11.21 17.00
CA ARG A 230 5.82 -11.31 15.55
C ARG A 230 5.87 -9.93 14.94
N TYR A 231 6.57 -9.86 13.82
CA TYR A 231 6.55 -8.70 12.94
C TYR A 231 5.25 -8.68 12.12
N SER A 232 4.71 -7.50 11.91
CA SER A 232 3.50 -7.26 11.12
C SER A 232 3.80 -6.24 10.03
N LEU A 233 3.39 -6.51 8.79
CA LEU A 233 3.77 -5.73 7.62
C LEU A 233 2.54 -5.14 6.93
N GLY A 234 2.61 -3.84 6.56
CA GLY A 234 1.48 -3.09 5.98
C GLY A 234 1.42 -3.06 4.46
N SER A 235 2.36 -3.72 3.76
CA SER A 235 2.44 -3.76 2.28
C SER A 235 3.37 -4.89 1.82
N VAL A 236 3.66 -4.99 0.53
CA VAL A 236 4.67 -5.84 -0.12
C VAL A 236 4.28 -7.31 -0.23
N LEU A 237 4.07 -8.02 0.88
CA LEU A 237 3.81 -9.46 0.86
C LEU A 237 2.41 -9.82 0.34
N ASN A 238 2.29 -11.03 -0.23
CA ASN A 238 1.06 -11.48 -0.89
C ASN A 238 -0.12 -11.55 0.07
N PHE A 239 0.08 -12.00 1.33
CA PHE A 239 -1.01 -12.03 2.30
C PHE A 239 -1.56 -10.62 2.60
N VAL A 240 -0.71 -9.58 2.57
CA VAL A 240 -1.17 -8.20 2.72
C VAL A 240 -2.01 -7.79 1.51
N CYS A 241 -1.51 -8.04 0.28
CA CYS A 241 -2.23 -7.76 -0.95
C CYS A 241 -3.56 -8.52 -1.01
N LEU A 242 -3.56 -9.79 -0.57
CA LEU A 242 -4.74 -10.65 -0.45
C LEU A 242 -5.82 -10.01 0.44
N HIS A 243 -5.47 -9.61 1.67
CA HIS A 243 -6.43 -9.00 2.61
C HIS A 243 -7.04 -7.71 2.05
N GLN A 244 -6.32 -6.98 1.20
CA GLN A 244 -6.82 -5.77 0.57
C GLN A 244 -7.82 -6.03 -0.55
N THR A 245 -7.88 -7.23 -1.13
CA THR A 245 -8.77 -7.54 -2.27
C THR A 245 -10.26 -7.35 -1.99
N ILE A 246 -10.66 -7.25 -0.74
CA ILE A 246 -12.02 -6.87 -0.34
C ILE A 246 -12.44 -5.52 -0.97
N ILE A 247 -11.50 -4.60 -1.21
CA ILE A 247 -11.72 -3.29 -1.84
C ILE A 247 -12.27 -3.46 -3.25
N GLY A 248 -11.56 -4.20 -4.10
CA GLY A 248 -11.94 -4.43 -5.49
C GLY A 248 -13.19 -5.28 -5.63
N GLN A 249 -13.38 -6.27 -4.73
CA GLN A 249 -14.58 -7.09 -4.73
C GLN A 249 -15.84 -6.27 -4.44
N GLU A 250 -15.83 -5.40 -3.42
CA GLU A 250 -16.93 -4.46 -3.16
C GLU A 250 -17.13 -3.52 -4.35
N THR A 251 -16.04 -3.02 -4.94
CA THR A 251 -16.09 -2.11 -6.09
C THR A 251 -16.77 -2.75 -7.30
N LYS A 252 -16.50 -4.03 -7.59
CA LYS A 252 -17.17 -4.79 -8.66
C LYS A 252 -18.68 -4.84 -8.45
N ILE A 253 -19.13 -5.17 -7.24
CA ILE A 253 -20.56 -5.21 -6.91
C ILE A 253 -21.18 -3.81 -7.05
N GLN A 254 -20.48 -2.77 -6.56
CA GLN A 254 -20.95 -1.39 -6.63
C GLN A 254 -21.06 -0.87 -8.07
N LEU A 255 -20.08 -1.15 -8.92
CA LEU A 255 -20.12 -0.81 -10.35
C LEU A 255 -21.27 -1.51 -11.07
N SER A 256 -21.51 -2.79 -10.77
CA SER A 256 -22.63 -3.54 -11.37
C SER A 256 -24.00 -2.95 -11.02
N LYS A 257 -24.17 -2.40 -9.80
CA LYS A 257 -25.41 -1.71 -9.38
C LYS A 257 -25.72 -0.45 -10.23
N VAL A 258 -24.72 0.10 -10.91
CA VAL A 258 -24.87 1.28 -11.78
C VAL A 258 -24.67 0.94 -13.25
N GLY A 259 -24.74 -0.35 -13.60
CA GLY A 259 -24.70 -0.83 -14.98
C GLY A 259 -23.33 -0.82 -15.64
N ILE A 260 -22.24 -0.80 -14.84
CA ILE A 260 -20.87 -0.85 -15.34
C ILE A 260 -20.31 -2.24 -15.06
N SER A 261 -20.04 -2.99 -16.12
CA SER A 261 -19.44 -4.34 -16.05
C SER A 261 -17.93 -4.33 -16.25
N GLU A 262 -17.41 -3.40 -17.07
CA GLU A 262 -16.00 -3.27 -17.41
C GLU A 262 -15.57 -1.82 -17.25
N PRO A 263 -14.78 -1.48 -16.21
CA PRO A 263 -14.08 -0.20 -16.16
C PRO A 263 -12.92 -0.19 -17.16
N ASP A 264 -12.69 0.95 -17.83
CA ASP A 264 -11.61 1.07 -18.79
C ASP A 264 -10.25 1.19 -18.10
N ILE A 265 -10.20 1.93 -16.98
CA ILE A 265 -8.94 2.22 -16.29
C ILE A 265 -9.13 2.05 -14.79
N ILE A 266 -8.22 1.29 -14.16
CA ILE A 266 -8.12 1.12 -12.70
C ILE A 266 -6.81 1.74 -12.23
N ILE A 267 -6.88 2.68 -11.26
CA ILE A 267 -5.75 3.47 -10.79
C ILE A 267 -5.57 3.32 -9.29
N GLY A 268 -4.31 3.27 -8.83
CA GLY A 268 -3.99 3.34 -7.41
C GLY A 268 -2.57 3.80 -7.16
N CYS A 269 -2.36 4.58 -6.09
CA CYS A 269 -1.01 4.95 -5.68
C CYS A 269 -0.24 3.74 -5.16
N MET A 270 1.07 3.68 -5.44
CA MET A 270 1.97 2.60 -5.08
C MET A 270 3.12 3.10 -4.20
N GLY A 271 3.21 2.57 -2.97
CA GLY A 271 4.43 2.46 -2.21
C GLY A 271 4.93 1.02 -2.30
N GLY A 272 4.65 0.18 -1.29
CA GLY A 272 4.83 -1.27 -1.40
C GLY A 272 3.72 -2.01 -2.17
N GLY A 273 2.70 -1.34 -2.72
CA GLY A 273 1.70 -1.91 -3.62
C GLY A 273 0.36 -2.31 -2.99
N SER A 274 0.19 -2.31 -1.66
CA SER A 274 -1.02 -2.83 -0.99
C SER A 274 -2.31 -2.11 -1.39
N ASN A 275 -2.28 -0.78 -1.56
CA ASN A 275 -3.42 0.01 -1.97
C ASN A 275 -3.89 -0.34 -3.39
N PHE A 276 -2.94 -0.36 -4.33
CA PHE A 276 -3.21 -0.69 -5.72
C PHE A 276 -3.68 -2.13 -5.88
N SER A 277 -3.01 -3.10 -5.23
CA SER A 277 -3.40 -4.51 -5.20
C SER A 277 -4.85 -4.69 -4.76
N GLY A 278 -5.24 -3.99 -3.70
CA GLY A 278 -6.57 -4.14 -3.12
C GLY A 278 -7.70 -3.85 -4.10
N LEU A 279 -7.57 -2.77 -4.88
CA LEU A 279 -8.54 -2.44 -5.92
C LEU A 279 -8.33 -3.31 -7.17
N ALA A 280 -7.08 -3.46 -7.63
CA ALA A 280 -6.76 -3.99 -8.95
C ALA A 280 -6.87 -5.51 -9.06
N LEU A 281 -6.41 -6.30 -8.07
CA LEU A 281 -6.27 -7.75 -8.21
C LEU A 281 -7.60 -8.51 -8.49
N PRO A 282 -8.77 -8.15 -7.89
CA PRO A 282 -10.03 -8.78 -8.26
C PRO A 282 -10.46 -8.54 -9.72
N PHE A 283 -10.12 -7.39 -10.29
CA PHE A 283 -10.34 -7.11 -11.71
C PHE A 283 -9.26 -7.74 -12.59
N MET A 284 -8.03 -7.82 -12.12
CA MET A 284 -6.94 -8.51 -12.83
C MET A 284 -7.24 -10.00 -13.00
N ARG A 285 -7.85 -10.67 -12.01
CA ARG A 285 -8.34 -12.03 -12.19
C ARG A 285 -9.28 -12.13 -13.37
N ASP A 286 -10.27 -11.24 -13.47
CA ASP A 286 -11.21 -11.25 -14.58
C ASP A 286 -10.53 -10.98 -15.93
N LYS A 287 -9.49 -10.12 -15.94
CA LYS A 287 -8.66 -9.90 -17.14
C LYS A 287 -7.92 -11.17 -17.54
N LEU A 288 -7.30 -11.86 -16.61
CA LEU A 288 -6.59 -13.14 -16.87
C LEU A 288 -7.54 -14.24 -17.34
N GLU A 289 -8.80 -14.20 -16.90
CA GLU A 289 -9.88 -15.08 -17.38
C GLU A 289 -10.50 -14.64 -18.72
N GLY A 290 -10.03 -13.53 -19.32
CA GLY A 290 -10.55 -12.99 -20.58
C GLY A 290 -11.89 -12.26 -20.48
N LYS A 291 -12.39 -12.00 -19.27
CA LYS A 291 -13.66 -11.28 -19.03
C LYS A 291 -13.52 -9.75 -19.16
N LEU A 292 -12.35 -9.22 -18.89
CA LEU A 292 -12.02 -7.79 -18.93
C LEU A 292 -10.78 -7.51 -19.80
N PRO A 293 -10.82 -7.84 -21.12
CA PRO A 293 -9.63 -7.80 -21.95
C PRO A 293 -9.08 -6.37 -22.13
N ASN A 294 -9.95 -5.34 -22.10
CA ASN A 294 -9.57 -3.97 -22.41
C ASN A 294 -9.21 -3.14 -21.18
N THR A 295 -9.53 -3.59 -19.97
CA THR A 295 -9.24 -2.86 -18.74
C THR A 295 -7.73 -2.65 -18.57
N GLN A 296 -7.32 -1.39 -18.38
CA GLN A 296 -5.95 -0.99 -18.07
C GLN A 296 -5.77 -0.81 -16.57
N PHE A 297 -4.55 -1.05 -16.08
CA PHE A 297 -4.19 -0.94 -14.67
C PHE A 297 -2.96 -0.04 -14.55
N ILE A 298 -3.09 1.08 -13.82
CA ILE A 298 -2.02 2.08 -13.68
C ILE A 298 -1.68 2.26 -12.21
N GLY A 299 -0.48 1.87 -11.84
CA GLY A 299 0.08 2.15 -10.53
C GLY A 299 0.85 3.46 -10.51
N VAL A 300 0.63 4.32 -9.51
CA VAL A 300 1.16 5.68 -9.52
C VAL A 300 2.20 5.87 -8.41
N GLU A 301 3.39 6.34 -8.79
CA GLU A 301 4.55 6.53 -7.92
C GLU A 301 4.93 8.01 -7.81
N PRO A 302 5.65 8.42 -6.73
CA PRO A 302 6.31 9.73 -6.72
C PRO A 302 7.61 9.70 -7.53
N ARG A 303 7.94 10.78 -8.24
CA ARG A 303 9.25 10.94 -8.92
C ARG A 303 10.43 10.83 -7.97
N ALA A 304 10.22 11.09 -6.69
CA ALA A 304 11.22 10.97 -5.65
C ALA A 304 11.51 9.52 -5.21
N CYS A 305 10.68 8.55 -5.60
CA CYS A 305 10.85 7.14 -5.28
C CYS A 305 10.18 6.25 -6.35
N PRO A 306 10.70 6.24 -7.58
CA PRO A 306 10.10 5.57 -8.74
C PRO A 306 10.58 4.12 -8.85
N SER A 307 10.19 3.28 -7.89
CA SER A 307 10.70 1.90 -7.76
C SER A 307 10.36 1.00 -8.96
N VAL A 308 9.24 1.26 -9.64
CA VAL A 308 8.85 0.56 -10.87
C VAL A 308 9.32 1.32 -12.11
N THR A 309 9.02 2.61 -12.17
CA THR A 309 9.19 3.42 -13.40
C THR A 309 10.67 3.59 -13.79
N LYS A 310 11.56 3.66 -12.79
CA LYS A 310 13.02 3.80 -12.99
C LYS A 310 13.85 2.70 -12.33
N GLY A 311 13.26 1.87 -11.46
CA GLY A 311 13.93 0.76 -10.82
C GLY A 311 14.10 -0.45 -11.71
N GLU A 312 14.79 -1.48 -11.23
CA GLU A 312 15.05 -2.74 -11.93
C GLU A 312 14.24 -3.89 -11.35
N TYR A 313 13.78 -4.82 -12.20
CA TYR A 313 13.18 -6.07 -11.74
C TYR A 313 14.28 -7.08 -11.43
N ARG A 314 14.61 -7.20 -10.14
CA ARG A 314 15.74 -8.02 -9.66
C ARG A 314 15.50 -8.53 -8.23
N TRP A 315 16.39 -9.39 -7.78
CA TRP A 315 16.48 -9.75 -6.37
C TRP A 315 17.01 -8.58 -5.55
N ASP A 316 16.35 -8.29 -4.42
CA ASP A 316 16.82 -7.30 -3.46
C ASP A 316 16.33 -7.62 -2.04
N TYR A 317 17.03 -7.07 -1.05
CA TYR A 317 16.62 -7.22 0.34
C TYR A 317 15.33 -6.45 0.63
N GLY A 318 14.48 -7.03 1.47
CA GLY A 318 13.25 -6.34 1.92
C GLY A 318 13.51 -5.15 2.86
N ASP A 319 14.73 -5.08 3.47
CA ASP A 319 15.11 -4.08 4.45
C ASP A 319 16.58 -3.66 4.33
N THR A 320 16.93 -2.51 4.93
CA THR A 320 18.27 -1.91 4.77
C THR A 320 19.36 -2.67 5.52
N ALA A 321 19.07 -3.26 6.70
CA ALA A 321 20.06 -4.02 7.46
C ALA A 321 20.02 -5.54 7.22
N LYS A 322 19.30 -5.98 6.16
CA LYS A 322 19.29 -7.37 5.66
C LYS A 322 18.78 -8.40 6.70
N LYS A 323 17.74 -8.02 7.43
CA LYS A 323 17.08 -8.88 8.43
C LYS A 323 15.86 -9.61 7.88
N ALA A 324 15.20 -9.00 6.85
CA ALA A 324 14.05 -9.58 6.16
C ALA A 324 14.50 -10.47 4.98
N PRO A 325 13.63 -11.37 4.48
CA PRO A 325 13.90 -12.15 3.28
C PRO A 325 14.21 -11.30 2.05
N ILE A 326 14.96 -11.87 1.12
CA ILE A 326 15.21 -11.31 -0.21
C ILE A 326 14.02 -11.63 -1.12
N LEU A 327 13.62 -10.65 -1.92
CA LEU A 327 12.47 -10.70 -2.80
C LEU A 327 12.88 -10.42 -4.26
N LYS A 328 12.24 -11.05 -5.24
CA LYS A 328 12.34 -10.66 -6.64
C LYS A 328 11.27 -9.60 -6.93
N MET A 329 11.69 -8.36 -7.12
CA MET A 329 10.79 -7.20 -7.23
C MET A 329 11.40 -6.09 -8.06
N HIS A 330 10.58 -5.14 -8.51
CA HIS A 330 11.11 -3.86 -8.98
C HIS A 330 11.61 -3.07 -7.77
N THR A 331 12.82 -2.53 -7.86
CA THR A 331 13.52 -1.86 -6.77
C THR A 331 14.47 -0.78 -7.28
N VAL A 332 14.66 0.24 -6.46
CA VAL A 332 15.74 1.24 -6.60
C VAL A 332 16.92 0.99 -5.65
N GLY A 333 16.94 -0.19 -5.00
CA GLY A 333 18.01 -0.63 -4.09
C GLY A 333 17.69 -0.45 -2.60
N HIS A 334 17.91 -1.50 -1.79
CA HIS A 334 17.59 -1.53 -0.35
C HIS A 334 18.40 -0.53 0.49
N GLY A 335 19.52 -0.05 -0.02
CA GLY A 335 20.33 1.01 0.60
C GLY A 335 19.81 2.43 0.34
N PHE A 336 18.86 2.61 -0.56
CA PHE A 336 18.30 3.90 -0.93
C PHE A 336 17.58 4.58 0.25
N ILE A 337 17.87 5.86 0.46
CA ILE A 337 17.22 6.70 1.46
C ILE A 337 16.35 7.74 0.73
N PRO A 338 15.02 7.58 0.72
CA PRO A 338 14.14 8.47 -0.02
C PRO A 338 14.17 9.91 0.50
N HIS A 339 14.13 10.87 -0.42
CA HIS A 339 13.90 12.27 -0.09
C HIS A 339 12.63 12.42 0.75
N PRO A 340 12.60 13.32 1.77
CA PRO A 340 11.50 13.42 2.73
C PRO A 340 10.25 14.13 2.17
N ILE A 341 9.73 13.70 1.01
CA ILE A 341 8.46 14.17 0.48
C ILE A 341 7.29 13.82 1.43
N HIS A 342 6.19 14.55 1.33
CA HIS A 342 5.04 14.39 2.24
C HIS A 342 4.26 13.07 2.05
N ALA A 343 4.29 12.48 0.85
CA ALA A 343 3.72 11.15 0.59
C ALA A 343 4.59 10.03 1.21
N GLY A 344 4.72 10.04 2.53
CA GLY A 344 5.62 9.13 3.27
C GLY A 344 5.28 7.65 3.11
N GLY A 345 4.03 7.31 2.79
CA GLY A 345 3.57 5.94 2.50
C GLY A 345 4.01 5.42 1.13
N LEU A 346 4.56 6.27 0.25
CA LEU A 346 5.09 5.90 -1.06
C LEU A 346 6.63 5.89 -1.12
N ARG A 347 7.31 6.00 0.01
CA ARG A 347 8.77 6.05 0.11
C ARG A 347 9.36 4.69 0.52
N TYR A 348 9.14 3.67 -0.30
CA TYR A 348 9.75 2.36 -0.14
C TYR A 348 10.55 2.00 -1.39
N HIS A 349 11.73 1.41 -1.22
CA HIS A 349 12.67 1.14 -2.31
C HIS A 349 12.20 0.07 -3.29
N GLY A 350 11.24 -0.78 -2.90
CA GLY A 350 10.74 -1.89 -3.70
C GLY A 350 9.21 -1.95 -3.74
N ILE A 351 8.68 -2.87 -4.51
CA ILE A 351 7.25 -3.11 -4.62
C ILE A 351 6.90 -4.59 -4.50
N ALA A 352 5.67 -4.90 -4.12
CA ALA A 352 5.15 -6.26 -3.98
C ALA A 352 5.54 -7.16 -5.16
N PRO A 353 6.08 -8.37 -4.92
CA PRO A 353 6.43 -9.32 -5.96
C PRO A 353 5.29 -9.62 -6.93
N ILE A 354 4.05 -9.68 -6.44
CA ILE A 354 2.86 -9.90 -7.26
C ILE A 354 2.62 -8.76 -8.26
N ILE A 355 2.79 -7.51 -7.85
CA ILE A 355 2.67 -6.35 -8.74
C ILE A 355 3.85 -6.30 -9.70
N SER A 356 5.06 -6.56 -9.21
CA SER A 356 6.26 -6.63 -10.04
C SER A 356 6.14 -7.70 -11.15
N ASN A 357 5.58 -8.86 -10.81
CA ASN A 357 5.31 -9.93 -11.77
C ASN A 357 4.35 -9.46 -12.88
N LEU A 358 3.22 -8.85 -12.48
CA LEU A 358 2.20 -8.36 -13.42
C LEU A 358 2.73 -7.23 -14.33
N ILE A 359 3.57 -6.35 -13.82
CA ILE A 359 4.22 -5.28 -14.60
C ILE A 359 5.26 -5.88 -15.56
N ASN A 360 6.11 -6.79 -15.08
CA ASN A 360 7.10 -7.47 -15.91
C ASN A 360 6.45 -8.26 -17.07
N ASN A 361 5.24 -8.80 -16.86
CA ASN A 361 4.43 -9.47 -17.89
C ASN A 361 3.54 -8.50 -18.70
N LYS A 362 3.71 -7.17 -18.56
CA LYS A 362 2.98 -6.12 -19.30
C LYS A 362 1.46 -6.14 -19.10
N LEU A 363 0.99 -6.66 -17.95
CA LEU A 363 -0.41 -6.69 -17.56
C LEU A 363 -0.83 -5.45 -16.77
N MET A 364 0.14 -4.76 -16.17
CA MET A 364 0.00 -3.48 -15.48
C MET A 364 1.07 -2.51 -15.98
N THR A 365 0.82 -1.22 -15.80
CA THR A 365 1.75 -0.13 -16.08
C THR A 365 1.96 0.76 -14.87
N SER A 366 2.95 1.65 -14.93
CA SER A 366 3.19 2.65 -13.89
C SER A 366 3.31 4.05 -14.49
N SER A 367 2.97 5.05 -13.68
CA SER A 367 3.21 6.46 -13.94
C SER A 367 3.84 7.13 -12.72
N MET A 368 4.42 8.33 -12.88
CA MET A 368 5.04 9.05 -11.77
C MET A 368 4.81 10.56 -11.88
N HIS A 369 4.57 11.21 -10.74
CA HIS A 369 4.29 12.65 -10.66
C HIS A 369 5.16 13.36 -9.62
N PHE A 370 5.33 14.67 -9.78
CA PHE A 370 5.92 15.54 -8.75
C PHE A 370 4.94 15.79 -7.60
N GLN A 371 5.47 16.07 -6.41
CA GLN A 371 4.62 16.32 -5.25
C GLN A 371 3.78 17.60 -5.35
N THR A 372 4.27 18.65 -6.04
CA THR A 372 3.50 19.88 -6.28
C THR A 372 2.28 19.60 -7.15
N GLU A 373 2.45 18.87 -8.26
CA GLU A 373 1.37 18.47 -9.19
C GLU A 373 0.28 17.67 -8.47
N VAL A 374 0.68 16.70 -7.64
CA VAL A 374 -0.29 15.85 -6.95
C VAL A 374 -1.01 16.59 -5.82
N ILE A 375 -0.34 17.47 -5.07
CA ILE A 375 -1.01 18.28 -4.03
C ILE A 375 -1.99 19.27 -4.66
N GLU A 376 -1.66 19.86 -5.82
CA GLU A 376 -2.59 20.72 -6.58
C GLU A 376 -3.86 19.94 -6.98
N ALA A 377 -3.68 18.73 -7.57
CA ALA A 377 -4.80 17.84 -7.91
C ALA A 377 -5.62 17.45 -6.65
N GLY A 378 -4.96 17.23 -5.53
CA GLY A 378 -5.62 16.97 -4.25
C GLY A 378 -6.46 18.14 -3.74
N LEU A 379 -5.99 19.38 -3.91
CA LEU A 379 -6.76 20.60 -3.60
C LEU A 379 -7.94 20.80 -4.54
N GLN A 380 -7.75 20.54 -5.84
CA GLN A 380 -8.85 20.54 -6.83
C GLN A 380 -9.92 19.54 -6.42
N PHE A 381 -9.54 18.30 -6.08
CA PHE A 381 -10.45 17.27 -5.60
C PHE A 381 -11.16 17.68 -4.29
N ALA A 382 -10.45 18.26 -3.34
CA ALA A 382 -11.04 18.71 -2.08
C ALA A 382 -12.10 19.82 -2.29
N ARG A 383 -11.88 20.72 -3.25
CA ARG A 383 -12.83 21.79 -3.59
C ARG A 383 -14.06 21.27 -4.32
N THR A 384 -13.93 20.19 -5.08
CA THR A 384 -15.01 19.62 -5.92
C THR A 384 -15.80 18.52 -5.23
N GLU A 385 -15.12 17.65 -4.44
CA GLU A 385 -15.71 16.48 -3.80
C GLU A 385 -15.83 16.60 -2.26
N GLY A 386 -15.27 17.65 -1.66
CA GLY A 386 -15.42 17.95 -0.22
C GLY A 386 -14.58 17.08 0.72
N ILE A 387 -13.62 16.30 0.20
CA ILE A 387 -12.74 15.44 1.00
C ILE A 387 -11.29 15.81 0.72
N LEU A 388 -10.52 16.16 1.78
CA LEU A 388 -9.09 16.41 1.66
C LEU A 388 -8.34 15.06 1.60
N PRO A 389 -7.68 14.71 0.47
CA PRO A 389 -6.99 13.43 0.32
C PRO A 389 -5.65 13.40 1.06
N ALA A 390 -5.18 12.20 1.42
CA ALA A 390 -3.79 12.03 1.84
C ALA A 390 -2.83 12.35 0.68
N PRO A 391 -1.60 12.84 0.92
CA PRO A 391 -0.62 13.09 -0.14
C PRO A 391 -0.36 11.86 -1.04
N GLU A 392 -0.47 10.66 -0.48
CA GLU A 392 -0.41 9.41 -1.23
C GLU A 392 -1.58 9.28 -2.22
N THR A 393 -2.80 9.57 -1.76
CA THR A 393 -4.03 9.49 -2.57
C THR A 393 -4.02 10.51 -3.71
N CYS A 394 -3.39 11.68 -3.49
CA CYS A 394 -3.25 12.73 -4.49
C CYS A 394 -2.58 12.23 -5.78
N HIS A 395 -1.67 11.25 -5.70
CA HIS A 395 -1.03 10.63 -6.87
C HIS A 395 -2.06 9.93 -7.77
N ALA A 396 -2.97 9.14 -7.18
CA ALA A 396 -4.04 8.49 -7.93
C ALA A 396 -5.06 9.48 -8.50
N ILE A 397 -5.34 10.57 -7.78
CA ILE A 397 -6.23 11.65 -8.25
C ILE A 397 -5.62 12.35 -9.46
N LYS A 398 -4.32 12.73 -9.41
CA LYS A 398 -3.61 13.37 -10.52
C LYS A 398 -3.68 12.50 -11.78
N GLU A 399 -3.36 11.23 -11.66
CA GLU A 399 -3.41 10.29 -12.77
C GLU A 399 -4.84 10.13 -13.32
N ALA A 400 -5.87 10.07 -12.46
CA ALA A 400 -7.26 9.99 -12.90
C ALA A 400 -7.70 11.24 -13.67
N ILE A 401 -7.23 12.42 -13.25
CA ILE A 401 -7.45 13.69 -13.96
C ILE A 401 -6.77 13.65 -15.35
N ASP A 402 -5.52 13.23 -15.41
CA ASP A 402 -4.75 13.19 -16.66
C ASP A 402 -5.38 12.23 -17.67
N GLN A 403 -5.81 11.04 -17.21
CA GLN A 403 -6.50 10.07 -18.06
C GLN A 403 -7.87 10.58 -18.55
N ALA A 404 -8.58 11.33 -17.71
CA ALA A 404 -9.85 11.94 -18.10
C ALA A 404 -9.67 13.07 -19.14
N ILE A 405 -8.64 13.90 -18.98
CA ILE A 405 -8.29 14.95 -19.94
C ILE A 405 -7.88 14.32 -21.27
N LEU A 406 -7.03 13.30 -21.25
CA LEU A 406 -6.59 12.58 -22.45
C LEU A 406 -7.78 11.96 -23.20
N ALA A 407 -8.71 11.33 -22.47
CA ALA A 407 -9.92 10.77 -23.07
C ALA A 407 -10.80 11.86 -23.72
N LYS A 408 -10.92 13.04 -23.06
CA LYS A 408 -11.65 14.20 -23.61
C LYS A 408 -11.03 14.71 -24.91
N GLU A 409 -9.71 14.88 -24.92
CA GLU A 409 -8.96 15.35 -26.10
C GLU A 409 -9.11 14.38 -27.30
N ASN A 410 -9.14 13.08 -27.01
CA ASN A 410 -9.31 12.03 -28.01
C ASN A 410 -10.77 11.75 -28.38
N ASN A 411 -11.76 12.43 -27.76
CA ASN A 411 -13.20 12.15 -27.90
C ASN A 411 -13.54 10.67 -27.59
N GLU A 412 -12.91 10.08 -26.58
CA GLU A 412 -13.15 8.70 -26.15
C GLU A 412 -14.17 8.64 -25.00
N LYS A 413 -14.89 7.50 -24.92
CA LYS A 413 -15.69 7.15 -23.74
C LYS A 413 -14.82 6.37 -22.78
N LYS A 414 -14.79 6.77 -21.50
CA LYS A 414 -13.96 6.11 -20.48
C LYS A 414 -14.66 6.04 -19.13
N VAL A 415 -14.54 4.88 -18.50
CA VAL A 415 -14.88 4.67 -17.08
C VAL A 415 -13.57 4.51 -16.31
N ILE A 416 -13.21 5.50 -15.51
CA ILE A 416 -12.01 5.56 -14.71
C ILE A 416 -12.39 5.28 -13.26
N VAL A 417 -11.70 4.33 -12.62
CA VAL A 417 -11.91 3.98 -11.22
C VAL A 417 -10.59 4.07 -10.47
N PHE A 418 -10.53 4.87 -9.41
CA PHE A 418 -9.34 4.93 -8.58
C PHE A 418 -9.62 4.63 -7.10
N ASN A 419 -8.59 4.17 -6.38
CA ASN A 419 -8.69 3.94 -4.94
C ASN A 419 -8.34 5.21 -4.17
N PHE A 420 -9.32 5.77 -3.46
CA PHE A 420 -9.11 6.87 -2.51
C PHE A 420 -8.59 6.26 -1.20
N SER A 421 -7.27 6.08 -1.13
CA SER A 421 -6.57 5.25 -0.14
C SER A 421 -6.62 5.77 1.29
N GLY A 422 -6.83 7.09 1.48
CA GLY A 422 -6.91 7.72 2.79
C GLY A 422 -7.15 9.23 2.72
N HIS A 423 -7.60 9.81 3.85
CA HIS A 423 -7.77 11.27 4.00
C HIS A 423 -6.50 11.96 4.50
N GLY A 424 -6.40 13.28 4.23
CA GLY A 424 -5.26 14.14 4.58
C GLY A 424 -5.38 14.94 5.87
N TYR A 425 -6.35 14.66 6.73
CA TYR A 425 -6.57 15.46 7.94
C TYR A 425 -5.42 15.40 8.96
N PHE A 426 -4.56 14.40 8.86
CA PHE A 426 -3.29 14.34 9.62
C PHE A 426 -2.09 14.85 8.83
N ASP A 427 -2.29 15.31 7.60
CA ASP A 427 -1.25 15.68 6.65
C ASP A 427 -1.35 17.16 6.22
N LEU A 428 -2.01 18.01 7.04
CA LEU A 428 -2.27 19.43 6.76
C LEU A 428 -0.99 20.23 6.49
N LEU A 429 0.16 19.79 7.04
CA LEU A 429 1.44 20.43 6.78
C LEU A 429 1.82 20.39 5.30
N ALA A 430 1.53 19.31 4.58
CA ALA A 430 1.80 19.19 3.15
C ALA A 430 1.07 20.27 2.34
N TYR A 431 -0.20 20.49 2.69
CA TYR A 431 -1.05 21.49 2.04
C TYR A 431 -0.64 22.93 2.41
N LYS A 432 -0.25 23.13 3.69
CA LYS A 432 0.31 24.43 4.13
C LYS A 432 1.56 24.79 3.34
N GLU A 433 2.55 23.87 3.28
CA GLU A 433 3.80 24.10 2.55
C GLU A 433 3.56 24.38 1.06
N TYR A 434 2.59 23.69 0.44
CA TYR A 434 2.20 23.95 -0.95
C TYR A 434 1.58 25.36 -1.09
N MET A 435 0.61 25.74 -0.27
CA MET A 435 -0.06 27.04 -0.34
C MET A 435 0.88 28.23 -0.03
N GLU A 436 1.93 28.01 0.75
CA GLU A 436 2.96 29.00 1.06
C GLU A 436 4.11 29.02 0.04
N GLY A 437 4.09 28.13 -0.97
CA GLY A 437 5.12 28.04 -2.00
C GLY A 437 6.45 27.42 -1.51
N ASN A 438 6.43 26.72 -0.38
CA ASN A 438 7.62 26.11 0.22
C ASN A 438 7.85 24.66 -0.22
N LEU A 439 6.88 24.05 -0.93
CA LEU A 439 6.98 22.67 -1.36
C LEU A 439 7.97 22.54 -2.53
N ILE A 440 8.99 21.72 -2.38
CA ILE A 440 10.06 21.54 -3.36
C ILE A 440 9.91 20.19 -4.04
N ASP A 441 9.85 20.18 -5.37
CA ASP A 441 9.88 18.98 -6.15
C ASP A 441 11.27 18.34 -6.16
N TYR A 442 11.27 17.02 -6.13
CA TYR A 442 12.49 16.22 -6.23
C TYR A 442 12.27 15.06 -7.20
N GLU A 443 13.18 14.89 -8.13
CA GLU A 443 13.25 13.72 -9.00
C GLU A 443 14.52 12.93 -8.66
N LEU A 444 14.35 11.63 -8.39
CA LEU A 444 15.47 10.77 -8.06
C LEU A 444 16.43 10.65 -9.26
N PRO A 445 17.71 11.05 -9.12
CA PRO A 445 18.71 10.93 -10.17
C PRO A 445 19.02 9.48 -10.52
N SER A 446 19.23 9.19 -11.80
CA SER A 446 19.59 7.84 -12.26
C SER A 446 20.93 7.35 -11.69
N GLU A 447 21.85 8.26 -11.37
CA GLU A 447 23.13 7.94 -10.74
C GLU A 447 22.92 7.39 -9.31
N GLU A 448 22.04 8.03 -8.50
CA GLU A 448 21.74 7.55 -7.15
C GLU A 448 21.06 6.17 -7.17
N ILE A 449 20.21 5.91 -8.19
CA ILE A 449 19.61 4.58 -8.38
C ILE A 449 20.70 3.57 -8.70
N SER A 450 21.59 3.87 -9.65
CA SER A 450 22.70 3.01 -10.04
C SER A 450 23.61 2.67 -8.86
N ASP A 451 23.96 3.69 -8.04
CA ASP A 451 24.81 3.49 -6.87
C ASP A 451 24.13 2.60 -5.82
N ALA A 452 22.83 2.82 -5.55
CA ALA A 452 22.07 2.00 -4.61
C ALA A 452 21.92 0.55 -5.07
N LEU A 453 21.69 0.33 -6.37
CA LEU A 453 21.58 -1.01 -6.97
C LEU A 453 22.93 -1.75 -7.02
N ASN A 454 24.03 -1.06 -7.23
CA ASN A 454 25.37 -1.62 -7.30
C ASN A 454 26.02 -1.84 -5.92
N SER A 455 25.51 -1.24 -4.88
CA SER A 455 26.04 -1.36 -3.50
C SER A 455 25.70 -2.70 -2.83
N SER A 456 24.99 -3.61 -3.50
CA SER A 456 24.50 -4.84 -2.89
C SER A 456 25.54 -5.97 -2.92
N ASP A 457 25.91 -6.47 -1.75
CA ASP A 457 26.63 -7.72 -1.52
C ASP A 457 25.63 -8.88 -1.40
N MET A 458 24.79 -9.04 -2.44
CA MET A 458 23.78 -10.10 -2.50
C MET A 458 24.43 -11.48 -2.54
N PRO A 459 23.89 -12.49 -1.84
CA PRO A 459 24.29 -13.86 -2.06
C PRO A 459 23.98 -14.27 -3.51
N ILE A 460 24.73 -15.26 -4.03
CA ILE A 460 24.43 -15.83 -5.34
C ILE A 460 23.11 -16.60 -5.22
N ILE A 461 22.10 -16.18 -5.97
CA ILE A 461 20.80 -16.83 -6.03
C ILE A 461 20.74 -17.66 -7.32
N ASP A 462 20.67 -18.97 -7.16
CA ASP A 462 20.56 -19.94 -8.27
C ASP A 462 19.08 -20.23 -8.55
N GLU A 463 18.51 -19.50 -9.52
CA GLU A 463 17.09 -19.63 -9.90
C GLU A 463 16.75 -21.04 -10.48
N SER A 464 17.74 -21.88 -10.81
CA SER A 464 17.47 -23.23 -11.26
C SER A 464 17.02 -24.19 -10.16
N LYS A 465 17.07 -23.74 -8.90
CA LYS A 465 16.71 -24.55 -7.72
C LYS A 465 15.26 -24.38 -7.27
N PHE A 466 14.45 -23.57 -7.97
CA PHE A 466 13.04 -23.33 -7.63
C PHE A 466 12.17 -22.85 -8.80
#